data_59d25abba281c9550b08dd55490cca65
#
_entry.id   59d25abba281c9550b08dd55490cca65
#
_cell.length_a   1.000
_cell.length_b   1.000
_cell.length_c   1.000
_cell.angle_alpha   90.00
_cell.angle_beta   90.00
_cell.angle_gamma   90.00
#
_symmetry.space_group_name_H-M   'P 1'
#
loop_
_entity.id
_entity.type
_entity.pdbx_description
1 polymer ?
#
loop_
_entity_poly.entity_id
_entity_poly.type
_entity_poly.pdbx_seq_one_letter_code
_entity_poly.pdbx_strand_id
1 'polypeptide(L)'
;LGRGSRTNTIMQAAFFKIANVIPFEKAVEEMKKAIYKSYGKKGEDIVNMNYAAVDAGGNAVVKVEVPAEWTNIELKPADHGVDMARPEFVRNIVDPINALKGDLLPVSAFNGREDGTWENGTAAWEKRGIAVNVPEWQVDKCIQCNQCAYVCPHAVIRPFLATETEAAASGTEWKQGLGDTKEYKFRIQISPLDCTGCSNCVDVCPAKEKALIMKPLESQLGQQKNWDYITKHIGYKKVVDKTKSVKNLQFAQPLFEFSGACGGCGETPYIKAISQLFGDRMMVANATGCTSIYSGSAPSTPYCKNADGRGPAWANSLFEDNAEFGLGMYVGAEKLRDRIQMLMEEAIAQCQRCSEELKGVMREWIEARVSSTRSAEVAARLVPMMEACGCDYCRQILELKDFLVKQSQWVIGGDGWAYDIGFGGLDHVLASGLDVNVLVLDTEVYSNTGGQSSKATPVGAVAKFASAGKRIRKKDLGAIAMTYGYVYVAQVSIGASQAQLFNVLKEAEAYPGPSLVIAYAPCINHGIKGGMTRTQTVGKQAVECGYWHLWHYNPQLEEQGKNPFVLDSKEPDWAKFRDFLLKEVRYTSLKAVSPEDAEALFQAAEQNARWRYEGYVRRSKIEY
;
A
#
# COMPACT_ATOMS: atom_id res chain seq x y z
N LEU A 1 -24.52 31.47 -3.95
CA LEU A 1 -23.92 31.89 -2.66
C LEU A 1 -22.38 31.84 -2.64
N GLY A 2 -21.73 31.41 -3.74
CA GLY A 2 -20.26 31.40 -3.87
C GLY A 2 -19.49 30.54 -2.86
N ARG A 3 -20.15 29.57 -2.22
CA ARG A 3 -19.59 28.78 -1.11
C ARG A 3 -18.91 27.46 -1.50
N GLY A 4 -18.91 27.14 -2.78
CA GLY A 4 -18.38 25.85 -3.24
C GLY A 4 -19.13 24.67 -2.60
N SER A 5 -18.41 23.75 -1.97
CA SER A 5 -18.95 22.52 -1.36
C SER A 5 -19.52 22.70 0.08
N ARG A 6 -19.55 23.92 0.64
CA ARG A 6 -20.01 24.16 2.03
C ARG A 6 -21.53 24.24 2.11
N THR A 7 -22.19 23.11 2.18
CA THR A 7 -23.66 22.98 2.13
C THR A 7 -24.33 22.75 3.49
N ASN A 8 -23.58 22.51 4.55
CA ASN A 8 -24.08 22.11 5.86
C ASN A 8 -25.19 23.04 6.43
N THR A 9 -24.99 24.36 6.42
CA THR A 9 -25.98 25.34 6.90
C THR A 9 -27.26 25.34 6.05
N ILE A 10 -27.09 25.20 4.72
CA ILE A 10 -28.22 25.13 3.77
C ILE A 10 -29.03 23.86 4.03
N MET A 11 -28.36 22.70 4.16
CA MET A 11 -29.01 21.42 4.41
C MET A 11 -29.69 21.38 5.78
N GLN A 12 -29.14 22.01 6.81
CA GLN A 12 -29.74 22.09 8.13
C GLN A 12 -31.03 22.90 8.09
N ALA A 13 -31.05 24.04 7.38
CA ALA A 13 -32.29 24.84 7.22
C ALA A 13 -33.35 24.08 6.42
N ALA A 14 -32.96 23.38 5.35
CA ALA A 14 -33.84 22.51 4.59
C ALA A 14 -34.43 21.38 5.45
N PHE A 15 -33.61 20.76 6.32
CA PHE A 15 -34.08 19.73 7.25
C PHE A 15 -35.16 20.27 8.17
N PHE A 16 -34.96 21.40 8.84
CA PHE A 16 -35.97 21.96 9.73
C PHE A 16 -37.23 22.35 8.99
N LYS A 17 -37.13 22.80 7.74
CA LYS A 17 -38.28 23.11 6.88
C LYS A 17 -39.14 21.88 6.57
N ILE A 18 -38.49 20.76 6.29
CA ILE A 18 -39.14 19.51 5.88
C ILE A 18 -39.64 18.73 7.11
N ALA A 19 -38.76 18.53 8.10
CA ALA A 19 -39.02 17.66 9.25
C ALA A 19 -39.99 18.30 10.27
N ASN A 20 -40.07 19.64 10.29
CA ASN A 20 -40.95 20.42 11.17
C ASN A 20 -40.95 19.99 12.65
N VAL A 21 -39.76 19.54 13.13
CA VAL A 21 -39.58 19.10 14.53
C VAL A 21 -39.75 20.25 15.55
N ILE A 22 -39.52 21.48 15.08
CA ILE A 22 -39.89 22.76 15.73
C ILE A 22 -40.40 23.71 14.64
N PRO A 23 -41.20 24.73 14.97
CA PRO A 23 -41.67 25.71 13.99
C PRO A 23 -40.49 26.30 13.22
N PHE A 24 -40.58 26.34 11.89
CA PHE A 24 -39.46 26.72 11.03
C PHE A 24 -38.88 28.11 11.33
N GLU A 25 -39.77 29.08 11.63
CA GLU A 25 -39.40 30.44 12.00
C GLU A 25 -38.51 30.44 13.25
N LYS A 26 -38.87 29.62 14.24
CA LYS A 26 -38.09 29.45 15.47
C LYS A 26 -36.75 28.76 15.18
N ALA A 27 -36.71 27.78 14.29
CA ALA A 27 -35.47 27.13 13.86
C ALA A 27 -34.53 28.14 13.19
N VAL A 28 -35.04 28.99 12.30
CA VAL A 28 -34.26 30.06 11.62
C VAL A 28 -33.70 31.04 12.66
N GLU A 29 -34.49 31.46 13.63
CA GLU A 29 -34.03 32.35 14.69
C GLU A 29 -32.87 31.75 15.49
N GLU A 30 -33.02 30.51 15.96
CA GLU A 30 -32.00 29.83 16.75
C GLU A 30 -30.74 29.53 15.93
N MET A 31 -30.88 29.15 14.66
CA MET A 31 -29.76 28.99 13.74
C MET A 31 -28.98 30.31 13.55
N LYS A 32 -29.69 31.43 13.37
CA LYS A 32 -29.06 32.75 13.24
C LYS A 32 -28.33 33.17 14.52
N LYS A 33 -28.93 32.93 15.70
CA LYS A 33 -28.26 33.15 17.00
C LYS A 33 -27.00 32.33 17.15
N ALA A 34 -27.02 31.04 16.80
CA ALA A 34 -25.87 30.17 16.88
C ALA A 34 -24.74 30.59 15.88
N ILE A 35 -25.13 31.04 14.69
CA ILE A 35 -24.20 31.61 13.70
C ILE A 35 -23.51 32.86 14.23
N TYR A 36 -24.27 33.79 14.81
CA TYR A 36 -23.70 35.00 15.40
C TYR A 36 -22.72 34.67 16.53
N LYS A 37 -23.11 33.74 17.43
CA LYS A 37 -22.23 33.29 18.52
C LYS A 37 -20.92 32.69 18.00
N SER A 38 -20.97 31.93 16.90
CA SER A 38 -19.81 31.21 16.33
C SER A 38 -18.92 32.09 15.43
N TYR A 39 -19.52 33.04 14.72
CA TYR A 39 -18.86 33.78 13.67
C TYR A 39 -18.83 35.32 13.88
N GLY A 40 -19.52 35.87 14.90
CA GLY A 40 -19.58 37.31 15.12
C GLY A 40 -18.21 37.98 15.24
N LYS A 41 -17.24 37.31 15.89
CA LYS A 41 -15.86 37.78 16.00
C LYS A 41 -15.07 37.78 14.68
N LYS A 42 -15.59 37.13 13.61
CA LYS A 42 -14.96 37.01 12.30
C LYS A 42 -15.43 38.07 11.28
N GLY A 43 -16.30 38.97 11.71
CA GLY A 43 -16.83 40.06 10.91
C GLY A 43 -18.26 39.81 10.40
N GLU A 44 -18.97 40.92 10.18
CA GLU A 44 -20.39 40.92 9.77
C GLU A 44 -20.61 40.26 8.40
N ASP A 45 -19.69 40.39 7.47
CA ASP A 45 -19.80 39.78 6.13
C ASP A 45 -19.93 38.25 6.24
N ILE A 46 -19.17 37.61 7.13
CA ILE A 46 -19.23 36.16 7.35
C ILE A 46 -20.55 35.76 8.01
N VAL A 47 -21.03 36.55 8.95
CA VAL A 47 -22.33 36.33 9.62
C VAL A 47 -23.46 36.43 8.60
N ASN A 48 -23.50 37.51 7.82
CA ASN A 48 -24.53 37.76 6.82
C ASN A 48 -24.52 36.70 5.71
N MET A 49 -23.35 36.25 5.26
CA MET A 49 -23.23 35.15 4.31
C MET A 49 -23.82 33.83 4.87
N ASN A 50 -23.66 33.56 6.17
CA ASN A 50 -24.27 32.40 6.81
C ASN A 50 -25.79 32.58 7.01
N TYR A 51 -26.28 33.77 7.30
CA TYR A 51 -27.71 34.08 7.36
C TYR A 51 -28.37 33.83 6.00
N ALA A 52 -27.78 34.35 4.94
CA ALA A 52 -28.26 34.12 3.58
C ALA A 52 -28.31 32.61 3.22
N ALA A 53 -27.38 31.82 3.74
CA ALA A 53 -27.40 30.38 3.56
C ALA A 53 -28.55 29.67 4.28
N VAL A 54 -28.93 30.13 5.48
CA VAL A 54 -30.11 29.66 6.20
C VAL A 54 -31.40 29.97 5.41
N ASP A 55 -31.53 31.23 4.98
CA ASP A 55 -32.73 31.68 4.25
C ASP A 55 -32.84 30.96 2.90
N ALA A 56 -31.74 30.84 2.14
CA ALA A 56 -31.71 30.10 0.89
C ALA A 56 -32.04 28.61 1.07
N GLY A 57 -31.53 27.96 2.13
CA GLY A 57 -31.82 26.56 2.43
C GLY A 57 -33.32 26.31 2.68
N GLY A 58 -33.97 27.19 3.44
CA GLY A 58 -35.42 27.09 3.68
C GLY A 58 -36.27 27.37 2.43
N ASN A 59 -35.81 28.30 1.56
CA ASN A 59 -36.57 28.71 0.37
C ASN A 59 -36.35 27.81 -0.84
N ALA A 60 -35.24 27.08 -0.92
CA ALA A 60 -34.89 26.25 -2.06
C ALA A 60 -35.45 24.82 -1.99
N VAL A 61 -36.21 24.49 -0.94
CA VAL A 61 -36.86 23.17 -0.83
C VAL A 61 -37.95 23.06 -1.88
N VAL A 62 -37.84 22.06 -2.76
CA VAL A 62 -38.84 21.73 -3.77
C VAL A 62 -39.26 20.27 -3.62
N LYS A 63 -40.56 20.01 -3.79
CA LYS A 63 -41.07 18.66 -3.87
C LYS A 63 -40.79 18.07 -5.24
N VAL A 64 -40.12 16.92 -5.26
CA VAL A 64 -39.93 16.15 -6.46
C VAL A 64 -41.00 15.08 -6.55
N GLU A 65 -41.79 15.10 -7.62
CA GLU A 65 -42.81 14.07 -7.85
C GLU A 65 -42.08 12.81 -8.40
N VAL A 66 -42.16 11.73 -7.62
CA VAL A 66 -41.60 10.43 -8.01
C VAL A 66 -42.65 9.70 -8.84
N PRO A 67 -42.33 9.31 -10.09
CA PRO A 67 -43.28 8.55 -10.93
C PRO A 67 -43.70 7.24 -10.26
N ALA A 68 -44.98 6.94 -10.28
CA ALA A 68 -45.54 5.75 -9.62
C ALA A 68 -44.97 4.43 -10.19
N GLU A 69 -44.59 4.44 -11.50
CA GLU A 69 -43.91 3.31 -12.14
C GLU A 69 -42.55 2.95 -11.53
N TRP A 70 -41.86 3.87 -10.86
CA TRP A 70 -40.61 3.57 -10.18
C TRP A 70 -40.78 2.57 -9.01
N THR A 71 -41.97 2.44 -8.48
CA THR A 71 -42.28 1.45 -7.43
C THR A 71 -42.18 0.02 -7.93
N ASN A 72 -42.35 -0.18 -9.23
CA ASN A 72 -42.35 -1.48 -9.90
C ASN A 72 -41.10 -1.75 -10.73
N ILE A 73 -40.07 -0.91 -10.58
CA ILE A 73 -38.79 -1.15 -11.29
C ILE A 73 -38.14 -2.38 -10.69
N GLU A 74 -38.02 -3.44 -11.50
CA GLU A 74 -37.13 -4.55 -11.19
C GLU A 74 -35.69 -4.05 -11.24
N LEU A 75 -35.03 -4.01 -10.09
CA LEU A 75 -33.62 -3.76 -10.02
C LEU A 75 -32.90 -4.94 -10.72
N LYS A 76 -32.59 -4.76 -12.01
CA LYS A 76 -31.62 -5.66 -12.64
C LYS A 76 -30.29 -5.42 -11.96
N PRO A 77 -29.63 -6.45 -11.43
CA PRO A 77 -28.26 -6.31 -11.00
C PRO A 77 -27.47 -5.63 -12.12
N ALA A 78 -26.67 -4.63 -11.80
CA ALA A 78 -25.85 -3.98 -12.79
C ALA A 78 -24.98 -5.07 -13.46
N ASP A 79 -25.37 -5.48 -14.66
CA ASP A 79 -24.60 -6.42 -15.46
C ASP A 79 -23.42 -5.66 -16.03
N HIS A 80 -22.32 -5.68 -15.29
CA HIS A 80 -21.05 -5.10 -15.74
C HIS A 80 -20.37 -5.95 -16.82
N GLY A 81 -21.08 -6.93 -17.39
CA GLY A 81 -20.55 -7.83 -18.44
C GLY A 81 -19.43 -8.75 -17.95
N VAL A 82 -19.30 -8.92 -16.66
CA VAL A 82 -18.34 -9.86 -16.05
C VAL A 82 -19.00 -11.24 -15.99
N ASP A 83 -18.89 -11.97 -17.06
CA ASP A 83 -19.29 -13.38 -17.14
C ASP A 83 -18.23 -14.27 -16.48
N MET A 84 -18.07 -14.13 -15.15
CA MET A 84 -17.23 -15.01 -14.35
C MET A 84 -18.09 -15.67 -13.27
N ALA A 85 -18.09 -17.02 -13.25
CA ALA A 85 -18.67 -17.77 -12.15
C ALA A 85 -17.95 -17.40 -10.84
N ARG A 86 -18.58 -16.57 -10.02
CA ARG A 86 -18.01 -16.12 -8.73
C ARG A 86 -17.79 -17.32 -7.83
N PRO A 87 -16.66 -17.41 -7.13
CA PRO A 87 -16.40 -18.48 -6.16
C PRO A 87 -17.51 -18.60 -5.12
N GLU A 88 -17.75 -19.81 -4.65
CA GLU A 88 -18.78 -20.09 -3.65
C GLU A 88 -18.62 -19.22 -2.39
N PHE A 89 -17.40 -19.13 -1.87
CA PHE A 89 -17.09 -18.30 -0.71
C PHE A 89 -17.45 -16.83 -0.94
N VAL A 90 -17.15 -16.30 -2.13
CA VAL A 90 -17.48 -14.89 -2.47
C VAL A 90 -19.00 -14.70 -2.49
N ARG A 91 -19.74 -15.60 -3.16
CA ARG A 91 -21.21 -15.50 -3.27
C ARG A 91 -21.93 -15.67 -1.94
N ASN A 92 -21.45 -16.60 -1.10
CA ASN A 92 -22.17 -17.00 0.10
C ASN A 92 -21.76 -16.17 1.33
N ILE A 93 -20.57 -15.59 1.36
CA ILE A 93 -20.04 -14.86 2.51
C ILE A 93 -19.72 -13.40 2.14
N VAL A 94 -18.83 -13.17 1.17
CA VAL A 94 -18.31 -11.82 0.87
C VAL A 94 -19.40 -10.91 0.31
N ASP A 95 -20.19 -11.39 -0.66
CA ASP A 95 -21.26 -10.61 -1.27
C ASP A 95 -22.38 -10.20 -0.28
N PRO A 96 -22.88 -11.10 0.57
CA PRO A 96 -23.82 -10.71 1.62
C PRO A 96 -23.27 -9.67 2.59
N ILE A 97 -21.99 -9.80 3.00
CA ILE A 97 -21.36 -8.82 3.89
C ILE A 97 -21.21 -7.47 3.18
N ASN A 98 -20.75 -7.44 1.94
CA ASN A 98 -20.65 -6.21 1.13
C ASN A 98 -22.02 -5.56 0.87
N ALA A 99 -23.07 -6.35 0.80
CA ALA A 99 -24.46 -5.87 0.69
C ALA A 99 -25.07 -5.43 2.04
N LEU A 100 -24.28 -5.34 3.11
CA LEU A 100 -24.73 -5.03 4.49
C LEU A 100 -25.76 -6.03 5.02
N LYS A 101 -25.68 -7.28 4.60
CA LYS A 101 -26.55 -8.39 5.03
C LYS A 101 -25.78 -9.46 5.82
N GLY A 102 -24.57 -9.13 6.27
CA GLY A 102 -23.73 -10.07 7.03
C GLY A 102 -24.40 -10.59 8.30
N ASP A 103 -25.19 -9.76 9.01
CA ASP A 103 -25.94 -10.16 10.21
C ASP A 103 -27.02 -11.23 9.93
N LEU A 104 -27.40 -11.45 8.67
CA LEU A 104 -28.34 -12.49 8.27
C LEU A 104 -27.64 -13.85 8.04
N LEU A 105 -26.32 -13.90 8.01
CA LEU A 105 -25.58 -15.14 7.88
C LEU A 105 -25.64 -15.93 9.19
N PRO A 106 -25.98 -17.23 9.13
CA PRO A 106 -25.94 -18.07 10.32
C PRO A 106 -24.47 -18.30 10.74
N VAL A 107 -24.23 -18.53 12.03
CA VAL A 107 -22.88 -18.85 12.54
C VAL A 107 -22.25 -20.02 11.81
N SER A 108 -23.06 -21.01 11.43
CA SER A 108 -22.60 -22.18 10.63
C SER A 108 -22.07 -21.84 9.24
N ALA A 109 -22.32 -20.64 8.71
CA ALA A 109 -21.70 -20.18 7.46
C ALA A 109 -20.16 -20.05 7.58
N PHE A 110 -19.65 -19.95 8.80
CA PHE A 110 -18.22 -19.84 9.11
C PHE A 110 -17.59 -21.16 9.59
N ASN A 111 -18.28 -22.31 9.48
CA ASN A 111 -17.72 -23.60 9.84
C ASN A 111 -16.44 -23.88 9.02
N GLY A 112 -15.41 -24.40 9.69
CA GLY A 112 -14.09 -24.63 9.11
C GLY A 112 -13.21 -23.38 9.02
N ARG A 113 -13.62 -22.28 9.72
CA ARG A 113 -12.90 -21.01 9.83
C ARG A 113 -12.78 -20.53 11.27
N GLU A 114 -12.88 -21.45 12.21
CA GLU A 114 -12.84 -21.18 13.66
C GLU A 114 -11.48 -20.63 14.10
N ASP A 115 -10.43 -20.90 13.31
CA ASP A 115 -9.07 -20.40 13.48
C ASP A 115 -8.87 -18.98 12.90
N GLY A 116 -9.92 -18.37 12.29
CA GLY A 116 -9.84 -17.06 11.66
C GLY A 116 -9.29 -17.05 10.23
N THR A 117 -9.11 -18.22 9.60
CA THR A 117 -8.68 -18.29 8.18
C THR A 117 -9.71 -17.67 7.24
N TRP A 118 -9.21 -16.94 6.24
CA TRP A 118 -10.00 -16.23 5.24
C TRP A 118 -9.40 -16.42 3.84
N GLU A 119 -10.26 -16.41 2.82
CA GLU A 119 -9.81 -16.61 1.43
C GLU A 119 -9.04 -15.40 0.91
N ASN A 120 -7.87 -15.64 0.32
CA ASN A 120 -7.10 -14.61 -0.38
C ASN A 120 -7.71 -14.27 -1.74
N GLY A 121 -7.49 -13.01 -2.22
CA GLY A 121 -7.85 -12.59 -3.57
C GLY A 121 -9.33 -12.26 -3.79
N THR A 122 -10.12 -12.14 -2.73
CA THR A 122 -11.55 -11.84 -2.84
C THR A 122 -11.83 -10.43 -3.37
N ALA A 123 -10.89 -9.48 -3.21
CA ALA A 123 -11.01 -8.12 -3.77
C ALA A 123 -11.15 -8.11 -5.31
N ALA A 124 -10.63 -9.11 -6.01
CA ALA A 124 -10.76 -9.24 -7.47
C ALA A 124 -12.21 -9.36 -7.95
N TRP A 125 -13.12 -9.76 -7.06
CA TRP A 125 -14.53 -9.98 -7.37
C TRP A 125 -15.43 -8.78 -7.07
N GLU A 126 -14.95 -7.73 -6.45
CA GLU A 126 -15.77 -6.57 -6.10
C GLU A 126 -16.20 -5.75 -7.31
N LYS A 127 -15.31 -5.48 -8.26
CA LYS A 127 -15.60 -4.73 -9.50
C LYS A 127 -16.45 -3.49 -9.25
N ARG A 128 -16.00 -2.60 -8.38
CA ARG A 128 -16.79 -1.47 -7.84
C ARG A 128 -17.20 -0.44 -8.89
N GLY A 129 -16.40 -0.25 -9.96
CA GLY A 129 -16.70 0.69 -11.04
C GLY A 129 -16.84 2.16 -10.59
N ILE A 130 -16.08 2.58 -9.56
CA ILE A 130 -16.26 3.89 -8.91
C ILE A 130 -15.57 5.06 -9.61
N ALA A 131 -14.71 4.80 -10.59
CA ALA A 131 -13.98 5.84 -11.28
C ALA A 131 -14.87 6.58 -12.29
N VAL A 132 -14.86 7.91 -12.26
CA VAL A 132 -15.51 8.72 -13.31
C VAL A 132 -14.74 8.60 -14.63
N ASN A 133 -13.39 8.63 -14.54
CA ASN A 133 -12.51 8.45 -15.69
C ASN A 133 -11.46 7.39 -15.37
N VAL A 134 -11.09 6.60 -16.38
CA VAL A 134 -10.04 5.58 -16.30
C VAL A 134 -9.01 5.79 -17.43
N PRO A 135 -7.76 5.30 -17.27
CA PRO A 135 -6.76 5.51 -18.31
C PRO A 135 -7.01 4.62 -19.53
N GLU A 136 -6.88 5.23 -20.72
CA GLU A 136 -6.79 4.55 -22.01
C GLU A 136 -5.32 4.52 -22.44
N TRP A 137 -4.83 3.36 -22.87
CA TRP A 137 -3.47 3.19 -23.34
C TRP A 137 -3.30 3.60 -24.80
N GLN A 138 -2.36 4.51 -25.05
CA GLN A 138 -1.97 4.97 -26.37
C GLN A 138 -0.75 4.16 -26.83
N VAL A 139 -0.97 3.16 -27.66
CA VAL A 139 0.03 2.14 -28.03
C VAL A 139 1.28 2.77 -28.63
N ASP A 140 1.12 3.66 -29.63
CA ASP A 140 2.24 4.25 -30.36
C ASP A 140 3.13 5.14 -29.49
N LYS A 141 2.52 5.81 -28.49
CA LYS A 141 3.22 6.74 -27.59
C LYS A 141 3.96 6.04 -26.45
N CYS A 142 3.66 4.77 -26.21
CA CYS A 142 4.20 4.04 -25.06
C CYS A 142 5.65 3.63 -25.28
N ILE A 143 6.55 4.03 -24.37
CA ILE A 143 7.98 3.68 -24.37
C ILE A 143 8.31 2.43 -23.54
N GLN A 144 7.30 1.73 -23.03
CA GLN A 144 7.43 0.46 -22.28
C GLN A 144 8.29 0.56 -21.01
N CYS A 145 8.25 1.70 -20.31
CA CYS A 145 9.03 1.90 -19.07
C CYS A 145 8.38 1.28 -17.83
N ASN A 146 7.09 0.90 -17.89
CA ASN A 146 6.28 0.32 -16.82
C ASN A 146 6.11 1.18 -15.56
N GLN A 147 6.48 2.46 -15.58
CA GLN A 147 6.33 3.34 -14.41
C GLN A 147 4.87 3.49 -13.97
N CYS A 148 3.93 3.52 -14.91
CA CYS A 148 2.50 3.56 -14.63
C CYS A 148 2.02 2.36 -13.80
N ALA A 149 2.53 1.18 -14.10
CA ALA A 149 2.25 -0.03 -13.34
C ALA A 149 2.91 0.01 -11.95
N TYR A 150 4.16 0.48 -11.88
CA TYR A 150 4.92 0.53 -10.62
C TYR A 150 4.24 1.39 -9.55
N VAL A 151 3.72 2.54 -9.93
CA VAL A 151 3.11 3.51 -8.99
C VAL A 151 1.61 3.31 -8.77
N CYS A 152 0.96 2.38 -9.48
CA CYS A 152 -0.49 2.20 -9.35
C CYS A 152 -0.85 1.69 -7.95
N PRO A 153 -1.65 2.44 -7.15
CA PRO A 153 -2.00 2.06 -5.78
C PRO A 153 -2.86 0.80 -5.68
N HIS A 154 -3.59 0.48 -6.76
CA HIS A 154 -4.56 -0.61 -6.79
C HIS A 154 -4.16 -1.75 -7.72
N ALA A 155 -2.97 -1.70 -8.32
CA ALA A 155 -2.47 -2.70 -9.26
C ALA A 155 -3.42 -2.98 -10.45
N VAL A 156 -4.17 -1.98 -10.89
CA VAL A 156 -5.18 -2.10 -11.96
C VAL A 156 -4.62 -1.90 -13.36
N ILE A 157 -3.39 -1.40 -13.46
CA ILE A 157 -2.67 -1.18 -14.74
C ILE A 157 -1.43 -2.06 -14.73
N ARG A 158 -1.30 -2.94 -15.73
CA ARG A 158 -0.23 -3.95 -15.77
C ARG A 158 0.32 -4.14 -17.16
N PRO A 159 1.63 -4.36 -17.31
CA PRO A 159 2.22 -4.84 -18.55
C PRO A 159 2.04 -6.34 -18.68
N PHE A 160 1.68 -6.78 -19.87
CA PHE A 160 1.61 -8.19 -20.23
C PHE A 160 2.53 -8.48 -21.42
N LEU A 161 3.02 -9.72 -21.47
CA LEU A 161 3.79 -10.28 -22.56
C LEU A 161 3.02 -11.44 -23.18
N ALA A 162 2.96 -11.50 -24.50
CA ALA A 162 2.30 -12.55 -25.24
C ALA A 162 3.18 -13.05 -26.39
N THR A 163 3.03 -14.31 -26.76
CA THR A 163 3.55 -14.79 -28.06
C THR A 163 2.75 -14.17 -29.20
N GLU A 164 3.23 -14.26 -30.43
CA GLU A 164 2.50 -13.78 -31.62
C GLU A 164 1.09 -14.40 -31.71
N THR A 165 1.00 -15.72 -31.47
CA THR A 165 -0.25 -16.48 -31.52
C THR A 165 -1.24 -16.04 -30.44
N GLU A 166 -0.77 -15.85 -29.19
CA GLU A 166 -1.60 -15.40 -28.07
C GLU A 166 -2.09 -13.98 -28.28
N ALA A 167 -1.23 -13.10 -28.80
CA ALA A 167 -1.58 -11.71 -29.12
C ALA A 167 -2.66 -11.65 -30.19
N ALA A 168 -2.52 -12.44 -31.26
CA ALA A 168 -3.52 -12.53 -32.33
C ALA A 168 -4.86 -13.08 -31.83
N ALA A 169 -4.84 -14.14 -30.99
CA ALA A 169 -6.03 -14.76 -30.42
C ALA A 169 -6.80 -13.83 -29.46
N SER A 170 -6.12 -12.86 -28.84
CA SER A 170 -6.75 -11.92 -27.90
C SER A 170 -7.68 -10.89 -28.55
N GLY A 171 -7.55 -10.68 -29.86
CA GLY A 171 -8.32 -9.67 -30.60
C GLY A 171 -8.09 -8.22 -30.16
N THR A 172 -7.00 -7.98 -29.39
CA THR A 172 -6.62 -6.66 -28.88
C THR A 172 -5.34 -6.15 -29.53
N GLU A 173 -5.06 -4.87 -29.36
CA GLU A 173 -3.86 -4.25 -29.91
C GLU A 173 -2.63 -4.52 -29.04
N TRP A 174 -1.52 -4.90 -29.68
CA TRP A 174 -0.21 -5.17 -29.08
C TRP A 174 0.87 -4.45 -29.87
N LYS A 175 2.00 -4.21 -29.23
CA LYS A 175 3.21 -3.74 -29.94
C LYS A 175 4.39 -4.66 -29.66
N GLN A 176 5.46 -4.55 -30.46
CA GLN A 176 6.66 -5.34 -30.24
C GLN A 176 7.33 -4.96 -28.93
N GLY A 177 7.73 -5.95 -28.11
CA GLY A 177 8.51 -5.76 -26.91
C GLY A 177 9.89 -5.17 -27.19
N LEU A 178 10.51 -4.53 -26.17
CA LEU A 178 11.81 -3.87 -26.26
C LEU A 178 12.81 -4.44 -25.23
N GLY A 179 14.07 -4.56 -25.64
CA GLY A 179 15.13 -5.06 -24.75
C GLY A 179 14.93 -6.53 -24.41
N ASP A 180 14.88 -6.87 -23.12
CA ASP A 180 14.74 -8.26 -22.62
C ASP A 180 13.43 -8.94 -23.08
N THR A 181 12.47 -8.18 -23.60
CA THR A 181 11.15 -8.67 -24.04
C THR A 181 10.97 -8.66 -25.57
N LYS A 182 12.03 -8.45 -26.35
CA LYS A 182 11.98 -8.28 -27.82
C LYS A 182 11.34 -9.45 -28.59
N GLU A 183 11.31 -10.65 -28.01
CA GLU A 183 10.71 -11.86 -28.62
C GLU A 183 9.22 -12.01 -28.35
N TYR A 184 8.65 -11.08 -27.57
CA TYR A 184 7.25 -11.09 -27.18
C TYR A 184 6.54 -9.83 -27.67
N LYS A 185 5.22 -9.94 -27.80
CA LYS A 185 4.34 -8.78 -27.91
C LYS A 185 4.11 -8.20 -26.51
N PHE A 186 4.05 -6.88 -26.45
CA PHE A 186 3.86 -6.10 -25.21
C PHE A 186 2.55 -5.34 -25.24
N ARG A 187 1.84 -5.32 -24.13
CA ARG A 187 0.64 -4.51 -23.91
C ARG A 187 0.56 -3.99 -22.49
N ILE A 188 0.10 -2.76 -22.32
CA ILE A 188 -0.44 -2.25 -21.04
C ILE A 188 -1.94 -2.52 -21.04
N GLN A 189 -2.42 -3.28 -20.05
CA GLN A 189 -3.83 -3.53 -19.86
C GLN A 189 -4.32 -2.94 -18.55
N ILE A 190 -5.52 -2.38 -18.57
CA ILE A 190 -6.19 -1.76 -17.43
C ILE A 190 -7.41 -2.60 -17.05
N SER A 191 -7.67 -2.76 -15.74
CA SER A 191 -8.95 -3.21 -15.20
C SER A 191 -9.80 -1.98 -14.87
N PRO A 192 -10.75 -1.59 -15.73
CA PRO A 192 -11.47 -0.33 -15.56
C PRO A 192 -12.40 -0.34 -14.34
N LEU A 193 -13.01 -1.49 -14.01
CA LEU A 193 -13.94 -1.62 -12.88
C LEU A 193 -13.25 -1.62 -11.51
N ASP A 194 -11.95 -1.90 -11.46
CA ASP A 194 -11.14 -1.85 -10.24
C ASP A 194 -10.36 -0.52 -10.10
N CYS A 195 -10.38 0.32 -11.14
CA CYS A 195 -9.69 1.60 -11.14
C CYS A 195 -10.42 2.62 -10.25
N THR A 196 -9.67 3.40 -9.49
CA THR A 196 -10.19 4.51 -8.65
C THR A 196 -10.11 5.88 -9.33
N GLY A 197 -9.61 5.96 -10.56
CA GLY A 197 -9.54 7.21 -11.33
C GLY A 197 -8.51 8.23 -10.80
N CYS A 198 -7.55 7.83 -9.97
CA CYS A 198 -6.62 8.75 -9.31
C CYS A 198 -5.61 9.46 -10.23
N SER A 199 -5.42 8.99 -11.46
CA SER A 199 -4.52 9.57 -12.48
C SER A 199 -3.02 9.54 -12.16
N ASN A 200 -2.54 8.87 -11.10
CA ASN A 200 -1.11 8.76 -10.80
C ASN A 200 -0.31 8.20 -11.99
N CYS A 201 -0.86 7.21 -12.69
CA CYS A 201 -0.25 6.59 -13.86
C CYS A 201 -0.02 7.59 -15.01
N VAL A 202 -0.92 8.55 -15.18
CA VAL A 202 -0.81 9.62 -16.18
C VAL A 202 0.21 10.66 -15.74
N ASP A 203 0.18 11.05 -14.44
CA ASP A 203 1.11 12.05 -13.88
C ASP A 203 2.57 11.62 -14.06
N VAL A 204 2.91 10.36 -13.73
CA VAL A 204 4.30 9.85 -13.81
C VAL A 204 4.73 9.44 -15.21
N CYS A 205 3.83 9.36 -16.19
CA CYS A 205 4.21 8.90 -17.53
C CYS A 205 5.27 9.83 -18.15
N PRO A 206 6.49 9.34 -18.47
CA PRO A 206 7.59 10.17 -18.96
C PRO A 206 7.57 10.35 -20.49
N ALA A 207 6.66 9.69 -21.20
CA ALA A 207 6.56 9.82 -22.65
C ALA A 207 6.30 11.28 -23.04
N LYS A 208 6.95 11.77 -24.10
CA LYS A 208 6.86 13.16 -24.57
C LYS A 208 5.40 13.56 -24.80
N GLU A 209 4.66 12.69 -25.48
CA GLU A 209 3.20 12.69 -25.50
C GLU A 209 2.73 11.57 -24.60
N LYS A 210 1.91 11.91 -23.58
CA LYS A 210 1.46 10.93 -22.59
C LYS A 210 0.90 9.67 -23.25
N ALA A 211 1.40 8.51 -22.84
CA ALA A 211 0.94 7.21 -23.33
C ALA A 211 -0.34 6.72 -22.63
N LEU A 212 -0.87 7.51 -21.71
CA LEU A 212 -2.12 7.26 -21.00
C LEU A 212 -2.96 8.54 -21.00
N ILE A 213 -4.23 8.41 -21.34
CA ILE A 213 -5.19 9.52 -21.38
C ILE A 213 -6.42 9.10 -20.57
N MET A 214 -6.87 9.94 -19.65
CA MET A 214 -8.10 9.67 -18.88
C MET A 214 -9.33 9.82 -19.76
N LYS A 215 -10.19 8.82 -19.78
CA LYS A 215 -11.43 8.75 -20.54
C LYS A 215 -12.61 8.36 -19.64
N PRO A 216 -13.84 8.77 -19.94
CA PRO A 216 -15.02 8.34 -19.18
C PRO A 216 -15.09 6.81 -19.08
N LEU A 217 -15.44 6.31 -17.88
CA LEU A 217 -15.50 4.87 -17.60
C LEU A 217 -16.37 4.13 -18.63
N GLU A 218 -17.53 4.68 -18.96
CA GLU A 218 -18.49 4.07 -19.88
C GLU A 218 -17.88 3.77 -21.24
N SER A 219 -16.97 4.66 -21.72
CA SER A 219 -16.26 4.47 -22.99
C SER A 219 -15.18 3.40 -22.94
N GLN A 220 -14.81 2.95 -21.74
CA GLN A 220 -13.71 2.03 -21.49
C GLN A 220 -14.15 0.66 -20.93
N LEU A 221 -15.43 0.40 -20.77
CA LEU A 221 -15.97 -0.87 -20.26
C LEU A 221 -15.52 -2.07 -21.10
N GLY A 222 -15.30 -1.89 -22.40
CA GLY A 222 -14.74 -2.93 -23.27
C GLY A 222 -13.38 -3.45 -22.84
N GLN A 223 -12.58 -2.64 -22.11
CA GLN A 223 -11.28 -3.07 -21.58
C GLN A 223 -11.43 -4.15 -20.49
N GLN A 224 -12.58 -4.27 -19.82
CA GLN A 224 -12.79 -5.32 -18.83
C GLN A 224 -12.75 -6.72 -19.48
N LYS A 225 -13.37 -6.87 -20.65
CA LYS A 225 -13.32 -8.13 -21.40
C LYS A 225 -11.88 -8.49 -21.80
N ASN A 226 -11.11 -7.47 -22.22
CA ASN A 226 -9.71 -7.67 -22.57
C ASN A 226 -8.88 -8.07 -21.33
N TRP A 227 -9.14 -7.42 -20.18
CA TRP A 227 -8.50 -7.76 -18.90
C TRP A 227 -8.78 -9.21 -18.52
N ASP A 228 -10.05 -9.63 -18.53
CA ASP A 228 -10.48 -10.98 -18.15
C ASP A 228 -9.87 -12.03 -19.08
N TYR A 229 -9.86 -11.78 -20.39
CA TYR A 229 -9.24 -12.66 -21.37
C TYR A 229 -7.72 -12.80 -21.14
N ILE A 230 -7.02 -11.67 -21.01
CA ILE A 230 -5.55 -11.65 -20.90
C ILE A 230 -5.11 -12.31 -19.58
N THR A 231 -5.76 -12.00 -18.48
CA THR A 231 -5.41 -12.59 -17.18
C THR A 231 -5.69 -14.10 -17.13
N LYS A 232 -6.76 -14.58 -17.77
CA LYS A 232 -7.17 -15.97 -17.77
C LYS A 232 -6.38 -16.83 -18.77
N HIS A 233 -6.12 -16.31 -19.98
CA HIS A 233 -5.59 -17.12 -21.09
C HIS A 233 -4.12 -16.87 -21.43
N ILE A 234 -3.60 -15.68 -21.13
CA ILE A 234 -2.19 -15.35 -21.38
C ILE A 234 -1.38 -15.39 -20.08
N GLY A 235 -1.91 -14.79 -19.01
CA GLY A 235 -1.30 -14.77 -17.69
C GLY A 235 0.03 -14.02 -17.64
N TYR A 236 0.83 -14.33 -16.60
CA TYR A 236 2.12 -13.69 -16.34
C TYR A 236 3.27 -14.60 -16.75
N LYS A 237 4.06 -14.17 -17.71
CA LYS A 237 5.17 -14.97 -18.23
C LYS A 237 6.44 -14.75 -17.39
N LYS A 238 7.06 -15.85 -16.93
CA LYS A 238 8.31 -15.86 -16.17
C LYS A 238 9.53 -15.83 -17.12
N VAL A 239 9.54 -14.92 -18.11
CA VAL A 239 10.55 -14.86 -19.18
C VAL A 239 11.60 -13.77 -18.96
N VAL A 240 11.41 -12.92 -17.96
CA VAL A 240 12.39 -11.91 -17.56
C VAL A 240 12.69 -12.05 -16.07
N ASP A 241 13.93 -11.78 -15.72
CA ASP A 241 14.32 -11.74 -14.31
C ASP A 241 13.74 -10.51 -13.62
N LYS A 242 12.77 -10.74 -12.72
CA LYS A 242 12.09 -9.69 -11.93
C LYS A 242 13.03 -8.94 -10.99
N THR A 243 14.20 -9.51 -10.66
CA THR A 243 15.19 -8.93 -9.74
C THR A 243 16.22 -8.05 -10.42
N LYS A 244 16.18 -7.94 -11.75
CA LYS A 244 17.15 -7.17 -12.55
C LYS A 244 16.85 -5.67 -12.57
N SER A 245 15.59 -5.28 -12.61
CA SER A 245 15.20 -3.86 -12.70
C SER A 245 13.75 -3.61 -12.29
N VAL A 246 13.44 -2.35 -11.95
CA VAL A 246 12.06 -1.88 -11.70
C VAL A 246 11.13 -2.20 -12.87
N LYS A 247 11.61 -2.03 -14.14
CA LYS A 247 10.84 -2.36 -15.34
C LYS A 247 10.48 -3.84 -15.38
N ASN A 248 11.45 -4.72 -15.16
CA ASN A 248 11.27 -6.17 -15.22
C ASN A 248 10.37 -6.67 -14.08
N LEU A 249 10.48 -6.08 -12.89
CA LEU A 249 9.61 -6.40 -11.76
C LEU A 249 8.14 -6.30 -12.12
N GLN A 250 7.75 -5.35 -12.97
CA GLN A 250 6.33 -5.13 -13.29
C GLN A 250 5.70 -6.24 -14.15
N PHE A 251 6.50 -7.10 -14.77
CA PHE A 251 5.98 -8.30 -15.45
C PHE A 251 5.64 -9.44 -14.49
N ALA A 252 6.08 -9.36 -13.23
CA ALA A 252 5.62 -10.28 -12.19
C ALA A 252 4.21 -9.90 -11.73
N GLN A 253 3.38 -10.91 -11.48
CA GLN A 253 2.04 -10.70 -10.93
C GLN A 253 2.13 -9.95 -9.59
N PRO A 254 1.43 -8.82 -9.40
CA PRO A 254 1.24 -8.26 -8.07
C PRO A 254 0.42 -9.23 -7.22
N LEU A 255 0.90 -9.56 -6.04
CA LEU A 255 0.16 -10.40 -5.09
C LEU A 255 -0.54 -9.57 -4.00
N PHE A 256 -0.73 -8.30 -4.31
CA PHE A 256 -1.58 -7.34 -3.59
C PHE A 256 -2.27 -6.45 -4.64
N GLU A 257 -3.60 -6.57 -4.74
CA GLU A 257 -4.37 -5.96 -5.82
C GLU A 257 -5.77 -5.51 -5.37
N PHE A 258 -6.29 -4.47 -6.01
CA PHE A 258 -7.68 -3.99 -5.86
C PHE A 258 -8.09 -3.67 -4.42
N SER A 259 -7.15 -3.19 -3.63
CA SER A 259 -7.41 -2.83 -2.23
C SER A 259 -8.42 -1.69 -2.10
N GLY A 260 -9.08 -1.61 -0.93
CA GLY A 260 -9.97 -0.51 -0.57
C GLY A 260 -9.27 0.78 -0.16
N ALA A 261 -7.99 0.96 -0.50
CA ALA A 261 -7.24 2.18 -0.19
C ALA A 261 -7.76 3.40 -0.96
N CYS A 262 -7.40 4.60 -0.48
CA CYS A 262 -7.74 5.86 -1.13
C CYS A 262 -7.25 5.91 -2.58
N GLY A 263 -7.99 6.58 -3.46
CA GLY A 263 -7.49 6.88 -4.80
C GLY A 263 -6.22 7.72 -4.74
N GLY A 264 -5.10 7.18 -5.28
CA GLY A 264 -3.80 7.83 -5.20
C GLY A 264 -3.04 7.62 -3.89
N CYS A 265 -3.42 6.62 -3.07
CA CYS A 265 -2.73 6.28 -1.82
C CYS A 265 -1.22 6.18 -2.01
N GLY A 266 -0.45 6.79 -1.09
CA GLY A 266 1.02 6.77 -1.11
C GLY A 266 1.61 5.50 -0.49
N GLU A 267 0.83 4.69 0.22
CA GLU A 267 1.31 3.50 0.94
C GLU A 267 1.32 2.23 0.08
N THR A 268 0.22 1.96 -0.60
CA THR A 268 -0.02 0.67 -1.28
C THR A 268 0.95 0.33 -2.40
N PRO A 269 1.59 1.28 -3.13
CA PRO A 269 2.63 0.94 -4.10
C PRO A 269 3.85 0.24 -3.50
N TYR A 270 4.20 0.53 -2.24
CA TYR A 270 5.29 -0.15 -1.53
C TYR A 270 4.92 -1.61 -1.23
N ILE A 271 3.70 -1.86 -0.71
CA ILE A 271 3.20 -3.21 -0.44
C ILE A 271 3.13 -4.03 -1.73
N LYS A 272 2.63 -3.41 -2.82
CA LYS A 272 2.62 -4.06 -4.13
C LYS A 272 4.03 -4.46 -4.56
N ALA A 273 5.02 -3.60 -4.43
CA ALA A 273 6.40 -3.88 -4.84
C ALA A 273 7.01 -5.06 -4.06
N ILE A 274 6.85 -5.11 -2.72
CA ILE A 274 7.32 -6.25 -1.92
C ILE A 274 6.56 -7.53 -2.26
N SER A 275 5.25 -7.45 -2.55
CA SER A 275 4.46 -8.62 -2.95
C SER A 275 4.89 -9.18 -4.32
N GLN A 276 5.34 -8.34 -5.26
CA GLN A 276 5.90 -8.78 -6.53
C GLN A 276 7.27 -9.43 -6.37
N LEU A 277 8.11 -8.91 -5.45
CA LEU A 277 9.44 -9.46 -5.17
C LEU A 277 9.35 -10.79 -4.42
N PHE A 278 8.61 -10.84 -3.34
CA PHE A 278 8.69 -11.88 -2.31
C PHE A 278 7.36 -12.60 -2.02
N GLY A 279 6.25 -12.17 -2.62
CA GLY A 279 4.90 -12.55 -2.21
C GLY A 279 4.59 -14.05 -2.25
N ASP A 280 5.30 -14.83 -3.05
CA ASP A 280 5.16 -16.29 -3.14
C ASP A 280 5.61 -17.05 -1.88
N ARG A 281 6.36 -16.39 -0.98
CA ARG A 281 6.88 -16.93 0.29
C ARG A 281 6.78 -15.93 1.44
N MET A 282 5.97 -14.89 1.28
CA MET A 282 5.88 -13.78 2.21
C MET A 282 4.92 -14.07 3.35
N MET A 283 5.32 -13.75 4.58
CA MET A 283 4.48 -13.72 5.77
C MET A 283 4.37 -12.26 6.24
N VAL A 284 3.17 -11.81 6.53
CA VAL A 284 2.89 -10.41 6.89
C VAL A 284 2.21 -10.34 8.25
N ALA A 285 2.86 -9.65 9.19
CA ALA A 285 2.24 -9.16 10.42
C ALA A 285 1.88 -7.69 10.20
N ASN A 286 0.62 -7.32 10.36
CA ASN A 286 0.14 -5.98 10.05
C ASN A 286 -0.42 -5.27 11.29
N ALA A 287 0.08 -4.06 11.57
CA ALA A 287 -0.46 -3.21 12.61
C ALA A 287 -1.83 -2.65 12.23
N THR A 288 -2.76 -2.56 13.20
CA THR A 288 -4.04 -1.90 12.99
C THR A 288 -3.83 -0.43 12.55
N GLY A 289 -4.54 -0.03 11.52
CA GLY A 289 -4.44 1.29 10.89
C GLY A 289 -4.90 1.25 9.44
N CYS A 290 -4.50 2.21 8.60
CA CYS A 290 -4.81 2.17 7.16
C CYS A 290 -4.35 0.86 6.53
N THR A 291 -3.14 0.42 6.86
CA THR A 291 -2.52 -0.79 6.31
C THR A 291 -3.34 -2.06 6.57
N SER A 292 -3.96 -2.20 7.74
CA SER A 292 -4.84 -3.34 8.04
C SER A 292 -6.22 -3.18 7.40
N ILE A 293 -6.76 -1.96 7.40
CA ILE A 293 -8.12 -1.72 6.87
C ILE A 293 -8.20 -2.04 5.38
N TYR A 294 -7.26 -1.55 4.57
CA TYR A 294 -7.27 -1.85 3.14
C TYR A 294 -6.73 -3.24 2.80
N SER A 295 -6.10 -3.95 3.73
CA SER A 295 -5.52 -5.29 3.48
C SER A 295 -6.42 -6.46 3.84
N GLY A 296 -7.44 -6.29 4.70
CA GLY A 296 -8.28 -7.41 5.08
C GLY A 296 -9.28 -7.18 6.20
N SER A 297 -9.32 -5.99 6.85
CA SER A 297 -10.34 -5.68 7.86
C SER A 297 -11.74 -5.47 7.24
N ALA A 298 -11.81 -5.13 5.95
CA ALA A 298 -13.03 -5.26 5.15
C ALA A 298 -13.21 -6.72 4.71
N PRO A 299 -14.40 -7.15 4.26
CA PRO A 299 -14.62 -8.55 3.87
C PRO A 299 -13.79 -8.99 2.67
N SER A 300 -13.20 -8.07 1.93
CA SER A 300 -12.41 -8.32 0.74
C SER A 300 -10.93 -8.29 1.05
N THR A 301 -10.21 -9.32 0.60
CA THR A 301 -8.77 -9.48 0.79
C THR A 301 -8.02 -9.18 -0.51
N PRO A 302 -7.17 -8.15 -0.55
CA PRO A 302 -6.37 -7.79 -1.72
C PRO A 302 -5.13 -8.67 -1.92
N TYR A 303 -4.61 -9.31 -0.88
CA TYR A 303 -3.57 -10.32 -1.04
C TYR A 303 -4.12 -11.51 -1.83
N CYS A 304 -3.39 -11.95 -2.85
CA CYS A 304 -3.84 -13.00 -3.76
C CYS A 304 -2.74 -14.03 -4.03
N LYS A 305 -3.11 -15.11 -4.73
CA LYS A 305 -2.19 -16.19 -5.10
C LYS A 305 -1.79 -16.07 -6.57
N ASN A 306 -0.58 -16.52 -6.87
CA ASN A 306 -0.11 -16.69 -8.25
C ASN A 306 -0.65 -17.97 -8.88
N ALA A 307 -0.27 -18.22 -10.14
CA ALA A 307 -0.68 -19.44 -10.87
C ALA A 307 -0.19 -20.74 -10.22
N ASP A 308 0.86 -20.68 -9.40
CA ASP A 308 1.39 -21.84 -8.65
C ASP A 308 0.64 -22.06 -7.32
N GLY A 309 -0.43 -21.30 -7.05
CA GLY A 309 -1.23 -21.36 -5.82
C GLY A 309 -0.56 -20.74 -4.60
N ARG A 310 0.55 -20.02 -4.77
CA ARG A 310 1.33 -19.39 -3.70
C ARG A 310 1.05 -17.89 -3.62
N GLY A 311 0.99 -17.38 -2.39
CA GLY A 311 0.78 -15.96 -2.12
C GLY A 311 1.08 -15.62 -0.66
N PRO A 312 1.03 -14.33 -0.29
CA PRO A 312 1.31 -13.90 1.07
C PRO A 312 0.33 -14.50 2.08
N ALA A 313 0.87 -14.95 3.22
CA ALA A 313 0.09 -15.19 4.42
C ALA A 313 0.03 -13.88 5.21
N TRP A 314 -1.18 -13.35 5.41
CA TRP A 314 -1.39 -12.08 6.09
C TRP A 314 -2.17 -12.29 7.39
N ALA A 315 -1.71 -11.66 8.45
CA ALA A 315 -2.41 -11.60 9.72
C ALA A 315 -2.36 -10.17 10.29
N ASN A 316 -3.48 -9.74 10.86
CA ASN A 316 -3.59 -8.47 11.57
C ASN A 316 -3.40 -8.71 13.07
N SER A 317 -2.66 -7.83 13.73
CA SER A 317 -2.57 -7.79 15.17
C SER A 317 -3.08 -6.45 15.72
N LEU A 318 -3.07 -6.30 17.03
CA LEU A 318 -3.41 -5.05 17.68
C LEU A 318 -2.40 -3.95 17.29
N PHE A 319 -2.81 -2.73 17.49
CA PHE A 319 -2.06 -1.53 17.15
C PHE A 319 -0.73 -1.44 17.91
N GLU A 320 -0.72 -1.90 19.17
CA GLU A 320 0.41 -1.83 20.08
C GLU A 320 1.39 -2.99 20.00
N ASP A 321 0.96 -4.20 19.57
CA ASP A 321 1.73 -5.44 19.71
C ASP A 321 2.23 -6.06 18.39
N ASN A 322 2.08 -5.35 17.27
CA ASN A 322 2.35 -5.90 15.96
C ASN A 322 3.80 -6.34 15.75
N ALA A 323 4.76 -5.65 16.35
CA ALA A 323 6.16 -6.01 16.20
C ALA A 323 6.43 -7.37 16.85
N GLU A 324 5.95 -7.57 18.07
CA GLU A 324 6.08 -8.81 18.84
C GLU A 324 5.31 -9.95 18.18
N PHE A 325 4.12 -9.67 17.64
CA PHE A 325 3.34 -10.64 16.87
C PHE A 325 4.11 -11.12 15.64
N GLY A 326 4.71 -10.19 14.88
CA GLY A 326 5.53 -10.52 13.70
C GLY A 326 6.79 -11.30 14.07
N LEU A 327 7.43 -10.97 15.19
CA LEU A 327 8.54 -11.75 15.73
C LEU A 327 8.11 -13.17 16.08
N GLY A 328 6.94 -13.32 16.72
CA GLY A 328 6.36 -14.63 17.04
C GLY A 328 6.10 -15.48 15.80
N MET A 329 5.56 -14.88 14.72
CA MET A 329 5.38 -15.55 13.42
C MET A 329 6.71 -16.07 12.87
N TYR A 330 7.75 -15.22 12.88
CA TYR A 330 9.09 -15.60 12.42
C TYR A 330 9.65 -16.77 13.23
N VAL A 331 9.63 -16.67 14.56
CA VAL A 331 10.15 -17.71 15.46
C VAL A 331 9.39 -19.03 15.27
N GLY A 332 8.06 -18.97 15.14
CA GLY A 332 7.23 -20.14 14.86
C GLY A 332 7.63 -20.82 13.55
N ALA A 333 7.79 -20.06 12.47
CA ALA A 333 8.22 -20.59 11.17
C ALA A 333 9.61 -21.22 11.24
N GLU A 334 10.58 -20.57 11.89
CA GLU A 334 11.93 -21.12 12.04
C GLU A 334 11.94 -22.40 12.91
N LYS A 335 11.11 -22.51 13.96
CA LYS A 335 10.98 -23.75 14.74
C LYS A 335 10.41 -24.90 13.93
N LEU A 336 9.49 -24.64 12.99
CA LEU A 336 9.02 -25.68 12.06
C LEU A 336 10.15 -26.10 11.09
N ARG A 337 10.98 -25.16 10.64
CA ARG A 337 12.15 -25.45 9.82
C ARG A 337 13.25 -26.22 10.60
N ASP A 338 13.46 -25.90 11.88
CA ASP A 338 14.34 -26.67 12.77
C ASP A 338 13.85 -28.12 12.90
N ARG A 339 12.52 -28.32 13.04
CA ARG A 339 11.92 -29.65 13.06
C ARG A 339 12.13 -30.42 11.75
N ILE A 340 11.98 -29.75 10.59
CA ILE A 340 12.28 -30.36 9.29
C ILE A 340 13.74 -30.82 9.25
N GLN A 341 14.68 -29.98 9.66
CA GLN A 341 16.10 -30.32 9.71
C GLN A 341 16.34 -31.55 10.59
N MET A 342 15.81 -31.57 11.80
CA MET A 342 15.93 -32.70 12.72
C MET A 342 15.41 -34.00 12.08
N LEU A 343 14.23 -33.96 11.46
CA LEU A 343 13.65 -35.13 10.77
C LEU A 343 14.51 -35.60 9.59
N MET A 344 15.16 -34.67 8.86
CA MET A 344 16.10 -35.02 7.78
C MET A 344 17.37 -35.65 8.33
N GLU A 345 17.95 -35.12 9.40
CA GLU A 345 19.15 -35.66 10.05
C GLU A 345 18.89 -37.10 10.56
N GLU A 346 17.74 -37.33 11.20
CA GLU A 346 17.32 -38.67 11.62
C GLU A 346 17.10 -39.61 10.43
N ALA A 347 16.45 -39.14 9.36
CA ALA A 347 16.24 -39.93 8.13
C ALA A 347 17.57 -40.31 7.46
N ILE A 348 18.51 -39.39 7.41
CA ILE A 348 19.86 -39.65 6.87
C ILE A 348 20.57 -40.73 7.69
N ALA A 349 20.47 -40.68 9.01
CA ALA A 349 21.16 -41.60 9.92
C ALA A 349 20.50 -42.99 9.97
N GLN A 350 19.17 -43.08 9.98
CA GLN A 350 18.46 -44.29 10.38
C GLN A 350 17.55 -44.89 9.33
N CYS A 351 17.05 -44.11 8.33
CA CYS A 351 16.08 -44.58 7.37
C CYS A 351 16.70 -45.50 6.31
N GLN A 352 16.29 -46.77 6.30
CA GLN A 352 16.72 -47.74 5.29
C GLN A 352 15.94 -47.60 3.97
N ARG A 353 14.78 -46.95 3.96
CA ARG A 353 13.93 -46.74 2.77
C ARG A 353 14.39 -45.51 1.96
N CYS A 354 15.06 -44.56 2.58
CA CYS A 354 15.61 -43.40 1.87
C CYS A 354 16.82 -43.82 1.04
N SER A 355 16.77 -43.56 -0.27
CA SER A 355 17.93 -43.77 -1.14
C SER A 355 19.07 -42.84 -0.77
N GLU A 356 20.32 -43.22 -1.08
CA GLU A 356 21.48 -42.35 -0.84
C GLU A 356 21.38 -41.03 -1.63
N GLU A 357 20.72 -41.04 -2.80
CA GLU A 357 20.44 -39.85 -3.56
C GLU A 357 19.50 -38.90 -2.78
N LEU A 358 18.37 -39.39 -2.23
CA LEU A 358 17.47 -38.62 -1.39
C LEU A 358 18.18 -38.05 -0.16
N LYS A 359 18.97 -38.86 0.52
CA LYS A 359 19.80 -38.41 1.65
C LYS A 359 20.79 -37.32 1.26
N GLY A 360 21.35 -37.40 0.05
CA GLY A 360 22.21 -36.36 -0.52
C GLY A 360 21.47 -35.04 -0.69
N VAL A 361 20.25 -35.05 -1.23
CA VAL A 361 19.42 -33.85 -1.40
C VAL A 361 18.95 -33.29 -0.06
N MET A 362 18.70 -34.14 0.96
CA MET A 362 18.41 -33.68 2.32
C MET A 362 19.60 -32.92 2.93
N ARG A 363 20.84 -33.42 2.79
CA ARG A 363 22.04 -32.69 3.23
C ARG A 363 22.18 -31.34 2.53
N GLU A 364 21.95 -31.32 1.23
CA GLU A 364 21.96 -30.07 0.45
C GLU A 364 20.92 -29.07 0.94
N TRP A 365 19.72 -29.52 1.33
CA TRP A 365 18.70 -28.64 1.91
C TRP A 365 19.14 -28.04 3.25
N ILE A 366 19.74 -28.83 4.13
CA ILE A 366 20.26 -28.36 5.41
C ILE A 366 21.26 -27.21 5.22
N GLU A 367 22.13 -27.30 4.22
CA GLU A 367 23.06 -26.22 3.86
C GLU A 367 22.37 -25.03 3.18
N ALA A 368 21.35 -25.32 2.36
CA ALA A 368 20.63 -24.31 1.58
C ALA A 368 19.56 -23.55 2.36
N ARG A 369 19.16 -24.02 3.56
CA ARG A 369 17.99 -23.51 4.28
C ARG A 369 18.02 -22.01 4.56
N VAL A 370 19.19 -21.41 4.70
CA VAL A 370 19.37 -19.98 4.98
C VAL A 370 19.17 -19.09 3.74
N SER A 371 19.16 -19.67 2.55
CA SER A 371 18.98 -18.95 1.28
C SER A 371 17.61 -19.23 0.69
N SER A 372 16.85 -18.18 0.37
CA SER A 372 15.54 -18.31 -0.25
C SER A 372 15.59 -18.99 -1.62
N THR A 373 16.53 -18.59 -2.47
CA THR A 373 16.69 -19.16 -3.82
C THR A 373 17.13 -20.61 -3.76
N ARG A 374 18.21 -20.90 -3.03
CA ARG A 374 18.73 -22.26 -2.92
C ARG A 374 17.75 -23.22 -2.26
N SER A 375 17.08 -22.79 -1.17
CA SER A 375 16.08 -23.64 -0.50
C SER A 375 14.90 -23.95 -1.41
N ALA A 376 14.48 -23.01 -2.29
CA ALA A 376 13.42 -23.25 -3.26
C ALA A 376 13.85 -24.25 -4.35
N GLU A 377 15.06 -24.12 -4.89
CA GLU A 377 15.63 -25.04 -5.89
C GLU A 377 15.74 -26.47 -5.35
N VAL A 378 16.25 -26.60 -4.13
CA VAL A 378 16.39 -27.92 -3.48
C VAL A 378 15.02 -28.49 -3.12
N ALA A 379 14.09 -27.70 -2.59
CA ALA A 379 12.74 -28.14 -2.26
C ALA A 379 12.00 -28.70 -3.50
N ALA A 380 12.16 -28.08 -4.65
CA ALA A 380 11.54 -28.52 -5.91
C ALA A 380 11.99 -29.95 -6.33
N ARG A 381 13.25 -30.34 -6.02
CA ARG A 381 13.76 -31.70 -6.24
C ARG A 381 13.37 -32.64 -5.10
N LEU A 382 13.41 -32.15 -3.87
CA LEU A 382 13.24 -32.93 -2.66
C LEU A 382 11.80 -33.46 -2.51
N VAL A 383 10.79 -32.62 -2.76
CA VAL A 383 9.37 -32.98 -2.55
C VAL A 383 8.97 -34.23 -3.36
N PRO A 384 9.20 -34.30 -4.70
CA PRO A 384 8.84 -35.51 -5.46
C PRO A 384 9.59 -36.76 -5.00
N MET A 385 10.84 -36.63 -4.57
CA MET A 385 11.62 -37.77 -4.08
C MET A 385 11.10 -38.28 -2.74
N MET A 386 10.64 -37.40 -1.85
CA MET A 386 10.04 -37.77 -0.58
C MET A 386 8.66 -38.42 -0.77
N GLU A 387 7.86 -37.91 -1.71
CA GLU A 387 6.57 -38.51 -2.09
C GLU A 387 6.76 -39.97 -2.60
N ALA A 388 7.77 -40.19 -3.42
CA ALA A 388 8.13 -41.51 -3.93
C ALA A 388 8.65 -42.47 -2.84
N CYS A 389 9.44 -41.95 -1.87
CA CYS A 389 9.96 -42.73 -0.73
C CYS A 389 8.85 -43.21 0.21
N GLY A 390 7.95 -42.30 0.62
CA GLY A 390 6.77 -42.55 1.46
C GLY A 390 7.10 -43.15 2.84
N CYS A 391 8.31 -43.02 3.38
CA CYS A 391 8.63 -43.42 4.75
C CYS A 391 8.06 -42.45 5.76
N ASP A 392 8.08 -42.80 7.06
CA ASP A 392 7.50 -41.96 8.12
C ASP A 392 8.16 -40.58 8.25
N TYR A 393 9.47 -40.52 8.11
CA TYR A 393 10.20 -39.24 8.08
C TYR A 393 9.74 -38.38 6.90
N CYS A 394 9.70 -38.95 5.69
CA CYS A 394 9.26 -38.23 4.50
C CYS A 394 7.83 -37.71 4.64
N ARG A 395 6.90 -38.51 5.19
CA ARG A 395 5.51 -38.08 5.42
C ARG A 395 5.44 -36.89 6.38
N GLN A 396 6.14 -36.96 7.52
CA GLN A 396 6.16 -35.85 8.49
C GLN A 396 6.78 -34.57 7.90
N ILE A 397 7.83 -34.69 7.07
CA ILE A 397 8.43 -33.54 6.40
C ILE A 397 7.46 -32.96 5.36
N LEU A 398 6.75 -33.80 4.62
CA LEU A 398 5.78 -33.36 3.61
C LEU A 398 4.56 -32.63 4.22
N GLU A 399 4.18 -32.96 5.46
CA GLU A 399 3.18 -32.17 6.22
C GLU A 399 3.64 -30.72 6.46
N LEU A 400 4.95 -30.51 6.52
CA LEU A 400 5.59 -29.21 6.72
C LEU A 400 6.19 -28.61 5.42
N LYS A 401 5.82 -29.15 4.25
CA LYS A 401 6.46 -28.81 2.97
C LYS A 401 6.46 -27.33 2.62
N ASP A 402 5.47 -26.57 3.11
CA ASP A 402 5.40 -25.11 2.87
C ASP A 402 6.52 -24.34 3.55
N PHE A 403 7.19 -24.92 4.56
CA PHE A 403 8.34 -24.36 5.26
C PHE A 403 9.69 -24.85 4.69
N LEU A 404 9.72 -25.67 3.64
CA LEU A 404 10.97 -26.05 2.96
C LEU A 404 11.65 -24.86 2.29
N VAL A 405 10.89 -23.93 1.77
CA VAL A 405 11.42 -22.66 1.23
C VAL A 405 11.53 -21.63 2.35
N LYS A 406 12.66 -20.91 2.41
CA LYS A 406 12.85 -19.84 3.40
C LYS A 406 11.74 -18.79 3.24
N GLN A 407 11.00 -18.55 4.31
CA GLN A 407 9.95 -17.53 4.34
C GLN A 407 10.55 -16.13 4.37
N SER A 408 9.81 -15.14 3.87
CA SER A 408 10.14 -13.73 3.94
C SER A 408 9.20 -13.06 4.93
N GLN A 409 9.67 -12.80 6.16
CA GLN A 409 8.85 -12.20 7.22
C GLN A 409 8.86 -10.68 7.11
N TRP A 410 7.68 -10.08 7.03
CA TRP A 410 7.47 -8.63 7.01
C TRP A 410 6.52 -8.18 8.11
N VAL A 411 6.96 -7.18 8.86
CA VAL A 411 6.12 -6.46 9.84
C VAL A 411 5.80 -5.10 9.23
N ILE A 412 4.52 -4.82 9.02
CA ILE A 412 4.07 -3.62 8.27
C ILE A 412 3.15 -2.78 9.15
N GLY A 413 3.38 -1.47 9.15
CA GLY A 413 2.50 -0.53 9.84
C GLY A 413 2.80 0.93 9.51
N GLY A 414 1.94 1.84 9.98
CA GLY A 414 2.09 3.29 9.83
C GLY A 414 3.01 3.90 10.87
N ASP A 415 3.25 5.20 10.73
CA ASP A 415 4.10 5.98 11.67
C ASP A 415 3.53 6.04 13.09
N GLY A 416 2.20 6.09 13.27
CA GLY A 416 1.60 6.07 14.60
C GLY A 416 1.94 4.81 15.39
N TRP A 417 2.00 3.67 14.72
CA TRP A 417 2.51 2.43 15.31
C TRP A 417 4.01 2.52 15.61
N ALA A 418 4.83 2.74 14.58
CA ALA A 418 6.28 2.59 14.68
C ALA A 418 6.98 3.68 15.52
N TYR A 419 6.46 4.91 15.51
CA TYR A 419 7.08 6.04 16.23
C TYR A 419 6.53 6.22 17.65
N ASP A 420 5.31 5.76 17.90
CA ASP A 420 4.58 5.99 19.15
C ASP A 420 4.26 4.70 19.89
N ILE A 421 3.06 4.14 19.70
CA ILE A 421 2.51 3.13 20.59
C ILE A 421 3.23 1.77 20.48
N GLY A 422 3.63 1.36 19.29
CA GLY A 422 4.34 0.09 19.05
C GLY A 422 5.87 0.21 19.09
N PHE A 423 6.41 1.40 19.44
CA PHE A 423 7.88 1.62 19.41
C PHE A 423 8.64 0.70 20.35
N GLY A 424 8.12 0.41 21.53
CA GLY A 424 8.81 -0.48 22.50
C GLY A 424 8.98 -1.90 21.96
N GLY A 425 7.93 -2.46 21.34
CA GLY A 425 7.99 -3.76 20.68
C GLY A 425 8.87 -3.76 19.43
N LEU A 426 8.79 -2.70 18.63
CA LEU A 426 9.66 -2.53 17.47
C LEU A 426 11.14 -2.48 17.87
N ASP A 427 11.48 -1.74 18.93
CA ASP A 427 12.82 -1.66 19.48
C ASP A 427 13.32 -3.05 19.90
N HIS A 428 12.48 -3.83 20.60
CA HIS A 428 12.80 -5.21 21.00
C HIS A 428 13.04 -6.13 19.79
N VAL A 429 12.23 -6.03 18.73
CA VAL A 429 12.42 -6.81 17.49
C VAL A 429 13.75 -6.49 16.84
N LEU A 430 14.10 -5.20 16.72
CA LEU A 430 15.39 -4.78 16.17
C LEU A 430 16.57 -5.25 17.05
N ALA A 431 16.39 -5.23 18.38
CA ALA A 431 17.39 -5.71 19.31
C ALA A 431 17.61 -7.23 19.26
N SER A 432 16.64 -8.00 18.76
CA SER A 432 16.71 -9.47 18.74
C SER A 432 17.79 -10.04 17.81
N GLY A 433 18.24 -9.28 16.82
CA GLY A 433 19.17 -9.74 15.79
C GLY A 433 18.58 -10.76 14.79
N LEU A 434 17.28 -11.05 14.88
CA LEU A 434 16.61 -12.04 14.03
C LEU A 434 16.25 -11.46 12.66
N ASP A 435 16.17 -12.32 11.65
CA ASP A 435 15.92 -11.96 10.25
C ASP A 435 14.43 -11.61 10.02
N VAL A 436 14.05 -10.42 10.46
CA VAL A 436 12.72 -9.85 10.35
C VAL A 436 12.78 -8.52 9.62
N ASN A 437 12.01 -8.38 8.56
CA ASN A 437 11.92 -7.13 7.80
C ASN A 437 10.79 -6.26 8.34
N VAL A 438 11.06 -4.99 8.58
CA VAL A 438 10.08 -4.00 9.03
C VAL A 438 9.88 -2.94 7.95
N LEU A 439 8.63 -2.72 7.53
CA LEU A 439 8.25 -1.65 6.62
C LEU A 439 7.36 -0.65 7.34
N VAL A 440 7.88 0.54 7.56
CA VAL A 440 7.14 1.68 8.13
C VAL A 440 6.66 2.58 7.00
N LEU A 441 5.35 2.69 6.84
CA LEU A 441 4.70 3.59 5.90
C LEU A 441 4.45 4.92 6.59
N ASP A 442 5.39 5.86 6.42
CA ASP A 442 5.43 7.13 7.14
C ASP A 442 4.57 8.17 6.43
N THR A 443 3.33 8.31 6.90
CA THR A 443 2.38 9.35 6.49
C THR A 443 2.46 10.59 7.36
N GLU A 444 3.35 10.61 8.36
CA GLU A 444 3.59 11.73 9.29
C GLU A 444 2.37 12.12 10.14
N VAL A 445 1.40 11.21 10.25
CA VAL A 445 0.14 11.41 10.98
C VAL A 445 -0.57 10.07 11.22
N TYR A 446 -1.34 9.95 12.31
CA TYR A 446 -2.29 8.84 12.45
C TYR A 446 -3.39 8.99 11.39
N SER A 447 -3.20 8.37 10.22
CA SER A 447 -4.05 8.59 9.04
C SER A 447 -5.45 8.02 9.21
N ASN A 448 -5.54 6.74 9.60
CA ASN A 448 -6.80 6.00 9.66
C ASN A 448 -7.78 6.55 10.71
N THR A 449 -7.28 6.92 11.87
CA THR A 449 -8.08 7.44 12.97
C THR A 449 -8.53 8.89 12.76
N GLY A 450 -8.03 9.55 11.71
CA GLY A 450 -8.51 10.86 11.26
C GLY A 450 -7.57 12.04 11.48
N GLY A 451 -6.25 11.83 11.39
CA GLY A 451 -5.27 12.91 11.29
C GLY A 451 -4.74 13.44 12.61
N GLN A 452 -4.55 12.58 13.60
CA GLN A 452 -3.89 12.95 14.86
C GLN A 452 -2.38 13.07 14.68
N SER A 453 -1.76 13.98 15.43
CA SER A 453 -0.31 14.15 15.46
C SER A 453 0.39 12.92 16.05
N SER A 454 1.39 12.40 15.35
CA SER A 454 2.35 11.39 15.84
C SER A 454 3.71 12.02 16.18
N LYS A 455 4.65 11.22 16.68
CA LYS A 455 6.06 11.65 16.80
C LYS A 455 6.76 11.78 15.45
N ALA A 456 6.15 11.25 14.37
CA ALA A 456 6.60 11.47 13.00
C ALA A 456 6.10 12.80 12.39
N THR A 457 5.11 13.45 12.99
CA THR A 457 4.56 14.72 12.49
C THR A 457 5.62 15.81 12.57
N PRO A 458 5.95 16.49 11.44
CA PRO A 458 7.00 17.50 11.41
C PRO A 458 6.59 18.82 12.07
N VAL A 459 7.61 19.64 12.39
CA VAL A 459 7.42 21.00 12.92
C VAL A 459 6.57 21.82 11.95
N GLY A 460 5.62 22.59 12.50
CA GLY A 460 4.71 23.47 11.76
C GLY A 460 3.51 22.78 11.11
N ALA A 461 3.48 21.47 11.02
CA ALA A 461 2.31 20.76 10.50
C ALA A 461 1.13 20.84 11.47
N VAL A 462 -0.03 21.26 10.98
CA VAL A 462 -1.30 21.25 11.71
C VAL A 462 -1.90 19.84 11.65
N ALA A 463 -2.25 19.30 12.80
CA ALA A 463 -2.93 18.02 12.95
C ALA A 463 -3.86 18.07 14.17
N LYS A 464 -4.74 17.06 14.36
CA LYS A 464 -5.44 16.91 15.64
C LYS A 464 -4.39 16.72 16.75
N PHE A 465 -4.60 17.31 17.91
CA PHE A 465 -3.68 17.45 19.03
C PHE A 465 -2.44 18.33 18.76
N ALA A 466 -2.36 18.96 17.58
CA ALA A 466 -1.39 19.96 17.19
C ALA A 466 -2.06 21.06 16.35
N SER A 467 -3.18 21.60 16.82
CA SER A 467 -4.04 22.55 16.09
C SER A 467 -3.35 23.88 15.76
N ALA A 468 -2.39 24.33 16.60
CA ALA A 468 -1.56 25.51 16.36
C ALA A 468 -0.18 25.17 15.74
N GLY A 469 -0.08 24.03 15.04
CA GLY A 469 1.15 23.51 14.46
C GLY A 469 2.02 22.74 15.45
N LYS A 470 2.64 21.69 14.99
CA LYS A 470 3.58 20.88 15.77
C LYS A 470 4.81 21.73 16.14
N ARG A 471 5.17 21.75 17.42
CA ARG A 471 6.29 22.57 17.92
C ARG A 471 7.56 21.76 18.15
N ILE A 472 7.46 20.44 18.27
CA ILE A 472 8.55 19.54 18.58
C ILE A 472 9.02 18.85 17.28
N ARG A 473 10.34 18.63 17.17
CA ARG A 473 10.97 17.94 16.04
C ARG A 473 10.41 16.53 15.85
N LYS A 474 10.35 16.09 14.60
CA LYS A 474 10.08 14.70 14.23
C LYS A 474 11.14 13.79 14.89
N LYS A 475 10.69 12.70 15.52
CA LYS A 475 11.56 11.62 16.00
C LYS A 475 12.34 11.04 14.82
N ASP A 476 13.63 10.87 14.97
CA ASP A 476 14.47 10.22 13.97
C ASP A 476 14.57 8.71 14.28
N LEU A 477 13.57 7.95 13.79
CA LEU A 477 13.48 6.52 14.02
C LEU A 477 14.66 5.77 13.40
N GLY A 478 15.10 6.21 12.21
CA GLY A 478 16.23 5.59 11.52
C GLY A 478 17.55 5.79 12.28
N ALA A 479 17.78 7.00 12.80
CA ALA A 479 18.97 7.28 13.61
C ALA A 479 19.01 6.44 14.90
N ILE A 480 17.85 6.20 15.53
CA ILE A 480 17.74 5.33 16.71
C ILE A 480 18.10 3.89 16.32
N ALA A 481 17.51 3.36 15.25
CA ALA A 481 17.76 1.99 14.80
C ALA A 481 19.24 1.76 14.40
N MET A 482 19.90 2.73 13.78
CA MET A 482 21.33 2.65 13.45
C MET A 482 22.23 2.52 14.68
N THR A 483 21.78 2.91 15.89
CA THR A 483 22.60 2.77 17.13
C THR A 483 22.86 1.33 17.52
N TYR A 484 22.09 0.37 17.03
CA TYR A 484 22.35 -1.05 17.23
C TYR A 484 23.60 -1.56 16.48
N GLY A 485 24.01 -0.89 15.40
CA GLY A 485 25.19 -1.26 14.60
C GLY A 485 24.97 -2.46 13.65
N TYR A 486 24.07 -3.37 13.97
CA TYR A 486 23.78 -4.59 13.21
C TYR A 486 22.37 -4.61 12.58
N VAL A 487 21.63 -3.52 12.58
CA VAL A 487 20.32 -3.39 11.92
C VAL A 487 20.51 -2.75 10.55
N TYR A 488 20.00 -3.38 9.49
CA TYR A 488 19.89 -2.73 8.19
C TYR A 488 18.82 -1.64 8.25
N VAL A 489 19.15 -0.41 7.90
CA VAL A 489 18.18 0.70 7.98
C VAL A 489 18.18 1.48 6.67
N ALA A 490 16.99 1.81 6.14
CA ALA A 490 16.88 2.65 4.96
C ALA A 490 15.70 3.61 5.04
N GLN A 491 15.89 4.78 4.41
CA GLN A 491 14.86 5.78 4.23
C GLN A 491 14.63 6.02 2.74
N VAL A 492 13.39 5.81 2.28
CA VAL A 492 13.04 5.72 0.86
C VAL A 492 11.86 6.60 0.48
N SER A 493 11.72 6.90 -0.82
CA SER A 493 10.54 7.51 -1.43
C SER A 493 10.38 7.02 -2.87
N ILE A 494 9.31 6.29 -3.15
CA ILE A 494 9.03 5.74 -4.48
C ILE A 494 8.91 6.82 -5.55
N GLY A 495 8.35 7.99 -5.21
CA GLY A 495 8.23 9.13 -6.12
C GLY A 495 9.56 9.78 -6.47
N ALA A 496 10.55 9.70 -5.57
CA ALA A 496 11.85 10.32 -5.75
C ALA A 496 12.85 9.40 -6.47
N SER A 497 12.95 8.13 -6.04
CA SER A 497 13.85 7.15 -6.65
C SER A 497 13.29 5.74 -6.59
N GLN A 498 12.74 5.30 -7.71
CA GLN A 498 12.26 3.93 -7.88
C GLN A 498 13.40 2.91 -7.81
N ALA A 499 14.58 3.27 -8.32
CA ALA A 499 15.76 2.41 -8.33
C ALA A 499 16.33 2.21 -6.92
N GLN A 500 16.42 3.29 -6.11
CA GLN A 500 16.89 3.19 -4.73
C GLN A 500 15.94 2.31 -3.91
N LEU A 501 14.63 2.53 -3.99
CA LEU A 501 13.63 1.69 -3.32
C LEU A 501 13.78 0.21 -3.71
N PHE A 502 13.90 -0.08 -5.02
CA PHE A 502 14.04 -1.43 -5.52
C PHE A 502 15.29 -2.15 -4.97
N ASN A 503 16.43 -1.46 -4.93
CA ASN A 503 17.66 -2.01 -4.37
C ASN A 503 17.56 -2.21 -2.86
N VAL A 504 17.05 -1.21 -2.13
CA VAL A 504 16.84 -1.27 -0.68
C VAL A 504 15.96 -2.46 -0.29
N LEU A 505 14.85 -2.70 -1.00
CA LEU A 505 13.97 -3.83 -0.69
C LEU A 505 14.68 -5.19 -0.88
N LYS A 506 15.52 -5.31 -1.90
CA LYS A 506 16.32 -6.52 -2.14
C LYS A 506 17.42 -6.71 -1.10
N GLU A 507 18.10 -5.64 -0.74
CA GLU A 507 19.16 -5.68 0.27
C GLU A 507 18.60 -5.98 1.64
N ALA A 508 17.51 -5.32 2.04
CA ALA A 508 16.85 -5.55 3.31
C ALA A 508 16.41 -7.01 3.51
N GLU A 509 15.81 -7.62 2.48
CA GLU A 509 15.35 -9.01 2.54
C GLU A 509 16.49 -10.04 2.46
N ALA A 510 17.60 -9.67 1.79
CA ALA A 510 18.79 -10.52 1.71
C ALA A 510 19.68 -10.41 2.97
N TYR A 511 19.50 -9.37 3.78
CA TYR A 511 20.27 -9.14 5.00
C TYR A 511 19.94 -10.21 6.07
N PRO A 512 20.94 -10.90 6.64
CA PRO A 512 20.68 -12.02 7.56
C PRO A 512 20.41 -11.55 9.01
N GLY A 513 19.70 -10.47 9.20
CA GLY A 513 19.36 -9.85 10.47
C GLY A 513 18.16 -8.92 10.33
N PRO A 514 17.83 -8.15 11.37
CA PRO A 514 16.68 -7.26 11.32
C PRO A 514 16.91 -6.10 10.35
N SER A 515 15.87 -5.78 9.58
CA SER A 515 15.88 -4.65 8.66
C SER A 515 14.73 -3.69 8.93
N LEU A 516 14.98 -2.38 8.77
CA LEU A 516 13.99 -1.31 8.94
C LEU A 516 13.98 -0.42 7.70
N VAL A 517 12.89 -0.45 6.94
CA VAL A 517 12.67 0.43 5.79
C VAL A 517 11.61 1.47 6.12
N ILE A 518 11.97 2.75 6.11
CA ILE A 518 11.08 3.89 6.39
C ILE A 518 10.71 4.54 5.07
N ALA A 519 9.45 4.42 4.67
CA ALA A 519 8.96 4.82 3.37
C ALA A 519 8.06 6.06 3.47
N TYR A 520 8.44 7.17 2.84
CA TYR A 520 7.59 8.36 2.76
C TYR A 520 6.33 8.09 1.95
N ALA A 521 5.18 8.26 2.58
CA ALA A 521 3.88 7.98 1.98
C ALA A 521 2.98 9.22 2.03
N PRO A 522 2.91 10.04 0.96
CA PRO A 522 1.98 11.15 0.91
C PRO A 522 0.53 10.68 1.12
N CYS A 523 -0.20 11.40 1.99
CA CYS A 523 -1.53 11.01 2.45
C CYS A 523 -2.57 12.10 2.13
N ILE A 524 -3.82 11.70 1.97
CA ILE A 524 -4.95 12.61 1.79
C ILE A 524 -5.07 13.61 2.97
N ASN A 525 -4.66 13.20 4.18
CA ASN A 525 -4.64 14.07 5.36
C ASN A 525 -3.65 15.25 5.24
N HIS A 526 -2.67 15.20 4.32
CA HIS A 526 -1.78 16.34 4.05
C HIS A 526 -2.51 17.51 3.38
N GLY A 527 -3.64 17.24 2.70
CA GLY A 527 -4.36 18.25 1.92
C GLY A 527 -3.53 18.77 0.76
N ILE A 528 -3.01 17.87 -0.07
CA ILE A 528 -2.11 18.18 -1.19
C ILE A 528 -2.82 19.04 -2.23
N LYS A 529 -2.23 20.18 -2.60
CA LYS A 529 -2.71 21.00 -3.70
C LYS A 529 -2.61 20.25 -5.03
N GLY A 530 -3.74 20.09 -5.68
CA GLY A 530 -3.87 19.26 -6.89
C GLY A 530 -4.30 17.82 -6.60
N GLY A 531 -4.54 17.49 -5.32
CA GLY A 531 -5.07 16.20 -4.88
C GLY A 531 -4.08 15.05 -4.97
N MET A 532 -4.57 13.84 -4.72
CA MET A 532 -3.76 12.61 -4.66
C MET A 532 -3.25 12.15 -6.03
N THR A 533 -3.65 12.77 -7.12
CA THR A 533 -3.01 12.60 -8.45
C THR A 533 -1.50 12.91 -8.39
N ARG A 534 -1.11 13.83 -7.50
CA ARG A 534 0.26 14.32 -7.37
C ARG A 534 1.13 13.54 -6.38
N THR A 535 0.64 12.45 -5.81
CA THR A 535 1.34 11.66 -4.76
C THR A 535 2.82 11.42 -5.09
N GLN A 536 3.11 10.92 -6.28
CA GLN A 536 4.50 10.60 -6.67
C GLN A 536 5.33 11.86 -6.91
N THR A 537 4.72 12.87 -7.52
CA THR A 537 5.35 14.18 -7.71
C THR A 537 5.67 14.84 -6.38
N VAL A 538 4.79 14.75 -5.37
CA VAL A 538 5.03 15.26 -4.01
C VAL A 538 6.18 14.50 -3.36
N GLY A 539 6.23 13.16 -3.45
CA GLY A 539 7.33 12.36 -2.96
C GLY A 539 8.69 12.78 -3.56
N LYS A 540 8.71 13.05 -4.86
CA LYS A 540 9.89 13.57 -5.57
C LYS A 540 10.29 14.96 -5.06
N GLN A 541 9.34 15.90 -4.99
CA GLN A 541 9.58 17.28 -4.55
C GLN A 541 10.03 17.34 -3.09
N ALA A 542 9.54 16.47 -2.22
CA ALA A 542 9.97 16.35 -0.83
C ALA A 542 11.48 16.07 -0.72
N VAL A 543 12.00 15.20 -1.59
CA VAL A 543 13.44 14.90 -1.62
C VAL A 543 14.23 16.03 -2.28
N GLU A 544 13.76 16.57 -3.39
CA GLU A 544 14.43 17.66 -4.13
C GLU A 544 14.62 18.91 -3.27
N CYS A 545 13.67 19.23 -2.38
CA CYS A 545 13.76 20.41 -1.52
C CYS A 545 14.38 20.16 -0.13
N GLY A 546 14.76 18.90 0.17
CA GLY A 546 15.35 18.55 1.46
C GLY A 546 14.34 18.33 2.61
N TYR A 547 13.05 18.22 2.31
CA TYR A 547 12.05 17.86 3.30
C TYR A 547 12.17 16.38 3.73
N TRP A 548 12.44 15.50 2.76
CA TRP A 548 12.75 14.10 2.95
C TRP A 548 14.11 13.77 2.36
N HIS A 549 14.81 12.74 2.90
CA HIS A 549 16.14 12.35 2.44
C HIS A 549 16.17 10.86 2.13
N LEU A 550 16.91 10.48 1.09
CA LEU A 550 17.14 9.07 0.74
C LEU A 550 18.52 8.66 1.24
N TRP A 551 18.58 7.56 1.97
CA TRP A 551 19.82 6.96 2.46
C TRP A 551 19.57 5.51 2.89
N HIS A 552 20.64 4.75 3.01
CA HIS A 552 20.62 3.43 3.65
C HIS A 552 21.87 3.22 4.50
N TYR A 553 21.73 2.36 5.51
CA TYR A 553 22.78 1.88 6.39
C TYR A 553 22.83 0.37 6.29
N ASN A 554 23.90 -0.17 5.71
CA ASN A 554 24.13 -1.60 5.56
C ASN A 554 25.33 -2.04 6.40
N PRO A 555 25.11 -2.74 7.53
CA PRO A 555 26.20 -3.17 8.42
C PRO A 555 27.26 -4.02 7.72
N GLN A 556 26.89 -4.80 6.69
CA GLN A 556 27.84 -5.67 5.95
C GLN A 556 28.92 -4.89 5.21
N LEU A 557 28.75 -3.60 4.98
CA LEU A 557 29.78 -2.76 4.37
C LEU A 557 30.95 -2.50 5.33
N GLU A 558 30.69 -2.46 6.63
CA GLU A 558 31.73 -2.30 7.66
C GLU A 558 32.70 -3.47 7.66
N GLU A 559 32.20 -4.70 7.49
CA GLU A 559 33.04 -5.91 7.34
C GLU A 559 33.98 -5.83 6.12
N GLN A 560 33.64 -4.99 5.14
CA GLN A 560 34.45 -4.73 3.95
C GLN A 560 35.37 -3.51 4.10
N GLY A 561 35.46 -2.91 5.29
CA GLY A 561 36.19 -1.67 5.54
C GLY A 561 35.60 -0.44 4.83
N LYS A 562 34.30 -0.45 4.60
CA LYS A 562 33.56 0.65 3.96
C LYS A 562 32.59 1.28 4.94
N ASN A 563 32.31 2.57 4.75
CA ASN A 563 31.27 3.24 5.54
C ASN A 563 29.92 2.54 5.30
N PRO A 564 29.25 2.03 6.35
CA PRO A 564 27.95 1.40 6.25
C PRO A 564 26.84 2.38 5.85
N PHE A 565 27.02 3.68 6.11
CA PHE A 565 26.05 4.72 5.78
C PHE A 565 26.29 5.31 4.39
N VAL A 566 25.29 5.17 3.52
CA VAL A 566 25.30 5.73 2.17
C VAL A 566 24.19 6.78 2.05
N LEU A 567 24.56 8.02 1.72
CA LEU A 567 23.61 9.09 1.42
C LEU A 567 23.23 9.04 -0.06
N ASP A 568 22.02 8.57 -0.37
CA ASP A 568 21.51 8.40 -1.74
C ASP A 568 20.93 9.71 -2.32
N SER A 569 20.55 10.66 -1.44
CA SER A 569 20.06 12.00 -1.85
C SER A 569 21.19 12.84 -2.41
N LYS A 570 20.87 13.58 -3.48
CA LYS A 570 21.67 14.72 -3.91
C LYS A 570 21.51 15.88 -2.94
N GLU A 571 22.37 16.89 -3.06
CA GLU A 571 22.20 18.15 -2.33
C GLU A 571 20.85 18.77 -2.65
N PRO A 572 20.04 19.12 -1.62
CA PRO A 572 18.71 19.69 -1.81
C PRO A 572 18.74 21.12 -2.36
N ASP A 573 17.72 21.45 -3.15
CA ASP A 573 17.41 22.82 -3.53
C ASP A 573 16.55 23.48 -2.45
N TRP A 574 17.19 24.05 -1.43
CA TRP A 574 16.55 24.66 -0.28
C TRP A 574 15.64 25.84 -0.63
N ALA A 575 15.86 26.50 -1.78
CA ALA A 575 14.98 27.58 -2.22
C ALA A 575 13.54 27.11 -2.48
N LYS A 576 13.35 25.82 -2.75
CA LYS A 576 12.04 25.20 -2.97
C LYS A 576 11.34 24.72 -1.69
N PHE A 577 12.03 24.74 -0.53
CA PHE A 577 11.49 24.14 0.70
C PHE A 577 10.19 24.82 1.14
N ARG A 578 10.19 26.15 1.19
CA ARG A 578 9.00 26.92 1.56
C ARG A 578 7.82 26.66 0.61
N ASP A 579 8.07 26.67 -0.67
CA ASP A 579 7.04 26.41 -1.69
C ASP A 579 6.47 25.00 -1.58
N PHE A 580 7.30 24.02 -1.20
CA PHE A 580 6.84 22.67 -0.91
C PHE A 580 5.85 22.65 0.25
N LEU A 581 6.18 23.25 1.40
CA LEU A 581 5.27 23.32 2.55
C LEU A 581 3.92 23.94 2.19
N LEU A 582 3.94 25.04 1.41
CA LEU A 582 2.72 25.77 1.04
C LEU A 582 1.86 25.07 -0.03
N LYS A 583 2.25 23.88 -0.49
CA LYS A 583 1.41 23.01 -1.33
C LYS A 583 0.51 22.09 -0.51
N GLU A 584 0.66 22.04 0.80
CA GLU A 584 -0.13 21.18 1.68
C GLU A 584 -0.98 21.99 2.66
N VAL A 585 -2.26 21.62 2.80
CA VAL A 585 -3.20 22.33 3.69
C VAL A 585 -2.75 22.26 5.14
N ARG A 586 -2.11 21.17 5.58
CA ARG A 586 -1.57 21.04 6.94
C ARG A 586 -0.55 22.13 7.32
N TYR A 587 0.05 22.81 6.34
CA TYR A 587 0.92 23.98 6.56
C TYR A 587 0.21 25.29 6.23
N THR A 588 -0.55 25.36 5.15
CA THR A 588 -1.24 26.62 4.79
C THR A 588 -2.28 27.05 5.81
N SER A 589 -2.95 26.07 6.46
CA SER A 589 -3.92 26.35 7.53
C SER A 589 -3.29 26.97 8.78
N LEU A 590 -1.98 26.74 9.01
CA LEU A 590 -1.26 27.32 10.14
C LEU A 590 -1.32 28.86 10.12
N LYS A 591 -1.25 29.48 8.94
CA LYS A 591 -1.38 30.93 8.77
C LYS A 591 -2.74 31.50 9.25
N ALA A 592 -3.78 30.64 9.21
CA ALA A 592 -5.12 31.04 9.65
C ALA A 592 -5.37 30.74 11.13
N VAL A 593 -4.77 29.66 11.67
CA VAL A 593 -5.03 29.20 13.05
C VAL A 593 -4.04 29.75 14.08
N SER A 594 -2.80 30.07 13.67
CA SER A 594 -1.75 30.68 14.53
C SER A 594 -0.87 31.59 13.67
N PRO A 595 -1.40 32.72 13.19
CA PRO A 595 -0.66 33.62 12.28
C PRO A 595 0.62 34.18 12.90
N GLU A 596 0.64 34.46 14.20
CA GLU A 596 1.78 34.96 14.95
C GLU A 596 2.95 33.97 15.02
N ASP A 597 2.69 32.66 15.04
CA ASP A 597 3.70 31.61 15.11
C ASP A 597 4.07 31.02 13.75
N ALA A 598 3.23 31.22 12.72
CA ALA A 598 3.35 30.52 11.44
C ALA A 598 4.71 30.68 10.79
N GLU A 599 5.24 31.91 10.74
CA GLU A 599 6.52 32.17 10.11
C GLU A 599 7.71 31.57 10.89
N ALA A 600 7.69 31.69 12.22
CA ALA A 600 8.72 31.07 13.06
C ALA A 600 8.71 29.53 12.95
N LEU A 601 7.54 28.91 12.88
CA LEU A 601 7.42 27.45 12.72
C LEU A 601 7.85 26.97 11.33
N PHE A 602 7.61 27.74 10.27
CA PHE A 602 8.11 27.40 8.94
C PHE A 602 9.63 27.49 8.85
N GLN A 603 10.23 28.52 9.47
CA GLN A 603 11.69 28.65 9.59
C GLN A 603 12.28 27.51 10.41
N ALA A 604 11.65 27.15 11.53
CA ALA A 604 12.08 26.03 12.36
C ALA A 604 11.98 24.68 11.62
N ALA A 605 10.95 24.49 10.76
CA ALA A 605 10.83 23.31 9.91
C ALA A 605 12.00 23.18 8.94
N GLU A 606 12.37 24.28 8.24
CA GLU A 606 13.51 24.30 7.33
C GLU A 606 14.84 24.08 8.05
N GLN A 607 15.07 24.77 9.17
CA GLN A 607 16.27 24.60 9.99
C GLN A 607 16.42 23.16 10.46
N ASN A 608 15.33 22.52 10.86
CA ASN A 608 15.33 21.12 11.28
C ASN A 608 15.64 20.15 10.12
N ALA A 609 15.11 20.41 8.93
CA ALA A 609 15.43 19.65 7.73
C ALA A 609 16.91 19.77 7.34
N ARG A 610 17.48 20.97 7.36
CA ARG A 610 18.90 21.24 7.13
C ARG A 610 19.78 20.52 8.16
N TRP A 611 19.43 20.62 9.44
CA TRP A 611 20.15 19.95 10.52
C TRP A 611 20.21 18.41 10.32
N ARG A 612 19.10 17.78 9.91
CA ARG A 612 19.08 16.34 9.58
C ARG A 612 19.97 16.04 8.39
N TYR A 613 19.86 16.80 7.29
CA TYR A 613 20.68 16.61 6.11
C TYR A 613 22.18 16.73 6.41
N GLU A 614 22.58 17.76 7.12
CA GLU A 614 23.97 17.94 7.55
C GLU A 614 24.45 16.78 8.44
N GLY A 615 23.57 16.24 9.28
CA GLY A 615 23.83 15.04 10.07
C GLY A 615 24.13 13.84 9.18
N TYR A 616 23.34 13.62 8.12
CA TYR A 616 23.56 12.54 7.15
C TYR A 616 24.84 12.76 6.33
N VAL A 617 25.11 13.98 5.92
CA VAL A 617 26.39 14.32 5.23
C VAL A 617 27.60 14.03 6.12
N ARG A 618 27.54 14.36 7.42
CA ARG A 618 28.63 14.00 8.37
C ARG A 618 28.80 12.49 8.46
N ARG A 619 27.72 11.72 8.62
CA ARG A 619 27.75 10.24 8.67
C ARG A 619 28.34 9.63 7.41
N SER A 620 28.00 10.12 6.23
CA SER A 620 28.54 9.60 4.95
C SER A 620 30.03 9.84 4.76
N LYS A 621 30.68 10.66 5.62
CA LYS A 621 32.10 10.99 5.57
C LYS A 621 32.91 10.32 6.66
N ILE A 622 32.29 9.51 7.51
CA ILE A 622 33.03 8.75 8.56
C ILE A 622 33.88 7.69 7.85
N GLU A 623 35.13 7.59 8.23
CA GLU A 623 36.05 6.53 7.80
C GLU A 623 35.95 5.34 8.78
N TYR A 624 35.89 4.13 8.24
CA TYR A 624 35.77 2.88 8.99
C TYR A 624 36.97 1.98 8.76
#